data_16902ec12da0e5d954c4ac35aa73889d
#
_entry.id   16902ec12da0e5d954c4ac35aa73889d
#
_cell.length_a   1.000
_cell.length_b   1.000
_cell.length_c   1.000
_cell.angle_alpha   90.00
_cell.angle_beta   90.00
_cell.angle_gamma   90.00
#
_symmetry.space_group_name_H-M   'P 1'
#
loop_
_entity.id
_entity.type
_entity.pdbx_description
1 polymer ?
#
loop_
_entity_poly.entity_id
_entity_poly.type
_entity_poly.pdbx_seq_one_letter_code
_entity_poly.pdbx_strand_id
1 'polypeptide(L)'
;RLVRANAATWGVDPHRIGVMGFSAGGHLAAASLTRYDAEVYEAVDEADRQPARPDVVMLGYAFNVVAPRPGGTIAVSAETGRALHERVRAGLAPTFLVHAADDRTVPVANSLDMFRALQAAGVPAELHVYQEGGHGFGFSLPPDHPASRWPDAFEAWLRRLKFI
;
A
#
# COMPACT_ATOMS: atom_id res chain seq x y z
N ARG A 1 -8.81 10.26 -7.65
CA ARG A 1 -9.39 11.53 -8.11
C ARG A 1 -10.84 11.32 -8.56
N LEU A 2 -11.11 10.46 -9.55
CA LEU A 2 -12.45 10.23 -10.09
C LEU A 2 -13.48 9.81 -9.01
N VAL A 3 -13.11 8.90 -8.10
CA VAL A 3 -13.98 8.49 -6.98
C VAL A 3 -14.33 9.70 -6.12
N ARG A 4 -13.36 10.55 -5.81
CA ARG A 4 -13.57 11.74 -4.97
C ARG A 4 -14.45 12.78 -5.67
N ALA A 5 -14.27 12.98 -6.97
CA ALA A 5 -15.10 13.88 -7.77
C ALA A 5 -16.57 13.45 -7.80
N ASN A 6 -16.82 12.14 -7.80
CA ASN A 6 -18.19 11.56 -7.88
C ASN A 6 -18.72 11.09 -6.52
N ALA A 7 -18.06 11.42 -5.42
CA ALA A 7 -18.37 10.89 -4.10
C ALA A 7 -19.84 11.10 -3.69
N ALA A 8 -20.39 12.28 -3.91
CA ALA A 8 -21.79 12.58 -3.62
C ALA A 8 -22.75 11.72 -4.46
N THR A 9 -22.47 11.53 -5.73
CA THR A 9 -23.29 10.72 -6.65
C THR A 9 -23.25 9.23 -6.29
N TRP A 10 -22.09 8.75 -5.83
CA TRP A 10 -21.87 7.34 -5.50
C TRP A 10 -22.14 7.01 -4.02
N GLY A 11 -22.56 7.99 -3.22
CA GLY A 11 -22.86 7.81 -1.81
C GLY A 11 -21.63 7.44 -0.97
N VAL A 12 -20.43 7.89 -1.36
CA VAL A 12 -19.19 7.64 -0.62
C VAL A 12 -18.70 8.92 0.05
N ASP A 13 -17.98 8.77 1.16
CA ASP A 13 -17.34 9.91 1.85
C ASP A 13 -16.04 10.28 1.10
N PRO A 14 -15.91 11.52 0.58
CA PRO A 14 -14.70 11.95 -0.13
C PRO A 14 -13.46 12.02 0.76
N HIS A 15 -13.60 11.96 2.08
CA HIS A 15 -12.51 11.95 3.06
C HIS A 15 -12.18 10.55 3.59
N ARG A 16 -12.81 9.51 3.07
CA ARG A 16 -12.61 8.10 3.45
C ARG A 16 -12.39 7.21 2.22
N ILE A 17 -11.45 7.58 1.38
CA ILE A 17 -11.10 6.84 0.16
C ILE A 17 -9.78 6.10 0.39
N GLY A 18 -9.86 4.78 0.49
CA GLY A 18 -8.70 3.90 0.64
C GLY A 18 -8.20 3.37 -0.69
N VAL A 19 -6.92 3.00 -0.72
CA VAL A 19 -6.29 2.27 -1.81
C VAL A 19 -5.73 0.96 -1.28
N MET A 20 -6.08 -0.15 -1.93
CA MET A 20 -5.58 -1.48 -1.60
C MET A 20 -4.90 -2.08 -2.83
N GLY A 21 -3.76 -2.74 -2.62
CA GLY A 21 -3.06 -3.41 -3.71
C GLY A 21 -2.20 -4.57 -3.25
N PHE A 22 -2.09 -5.59 -4.10
CA PHE A 22 -1.32 -6.80 -3.87
C PHE A 22 -0.24 -6.96 -4.93
N SER A 23 0.94 -7.46 -4.56
CA SER A 23 2.05 -7.70 -5.48
C SER A 23 2.39 -6.46 -6.31
N ALA A 24 2.29 -6.50 -7.63
CA ALA A 24 2.43 -5.34 -8.51
C ALA A 24 1.38 -4.25 -8.22
N GLY A 25 0.13 -4.62 -7.88
CA GLY A 25 -0.89 -3.68 -7.39
C GLY A 25 -0.50 -3.04 -6.06
N GLY A 26 0.22 -3.76 -5.20
CA GLY A 26 0.82 -3.22 -3.98
C GLY A 26 1.88 -2.15 -4.28
N HIS A 27 2.67 -2.32 -5.35
CA HIS A 27 3.57 -1.28 -5.83
C HIS A 27 2.81 -0.01 -6.23
N LEU A 28 1.70 -0.15 -6.99
CA LEU A 28 0.87 0.99 -7.39
C LEU A 28 0.23 1.68 -6.18
N ALA A 29 -0.22 0.92 -5.19
CA ALA A 29 -0.75 1.46 -3.94
C ALA A 29 0.33 2.22 -3.16
N ALA A 30 1.56 1.68 -3.07
CA ALA A 30 2.70 2.36 -2.45
C ALA A 30 3.12 3.62 -3.22
N ALA A 31 3.06 3.59 -4.55
CA ALA A 31 3.30 4.77 -5.38
C ALA A 31 2.22 5.84 -5.15
N SER A 32 0.95 5.43 -5.06
CA SER A 32 -0.16 6.33 -4.72
C SER A 32 0.00 6.94 -3.33
N LEU A 33 0.56 6.20 -2.36
CA LEU A 33 0.88 6.69 -1.03
C LEU A 33 1.98 7.75 -1.04
N THR A 34 3.08 7.48 -1.77
CA THR A 34 4.32 8.25 -1.64
C THR A 34 4.51 9.33 -2.70
N ARG A 35 3.71 9.30 -3.78
CA ARG A 35 3.81 10.17 -4.95
C ARG A 35 2.49 10.82 -5.36
N TYR A 36 1.48 10.86 -4.50
CA TYR A 36 0.16 11.42 -4.82
C TYR A 36 0.20 12.89 -5.28
N ASP A 37 1.24 13.61 -4.92
CA ASP A 37 1.50 15.02 -5.24
C ASP A 37 2.33 15.22 -6.52
N ALA A 38 2.77 14.12 -7.17
CA ALA A 38 3.47 14.23 -8.45
C ALA A 38 2.49 14.54 -9.59
N GLU A 39 2.83 15.55 -10.37
CA GLU A 39 2.16 15.81 -11.64
C GLU A 39 2.73 14.88 -12.71
N VAL A 40 1.95 13.86 -13.09
CA VAL A 40 2.37 12.82 -14.04
C VAL A 40 1.72 12.97 -15.41
N TYR A 41 0.72 13.84 -15.51
CA TYR A 41 0.05 14.23 -16.74
C TYR A 41 -0.65 15.58 -16.57
N GLU A 42 -0.96 16.27 -17.65
CA GLU A 42 -1.75 17.49 -17.67
C GLU A 42 -3.23 17.19 -17.37
N ALA A 43 -3.86 17.97 -16.49
CA ALA A 43 -5.25 17.76 -16.12
C ALA A 43 -6.18 17.92 -17.33
N VAL A 44 -7.04 16.94 -17.58
CA VAL A 44 -7.97 16.93 -18.73
C VAL A 44 -9.40 17.28 -18.35
N ASP A 45 -9.78 17.12 -17.06
CA ASP A 45 -11.13 17.42 -16.57
C ASP A 45 -11.14 17.88 -15.10
N GLU A 46 -12.33 18.14 -14.56
CA GLU A 46 -12.52 18.56 -13.16
C GLU A 46 -12.15 17.47 -12.14
N ALA A 47 -12.24 16.19 -12.53
CA ALA A 47 -11.84 15.11 -11.64
C ALA A 47 -10.33 15.13 -11.38
N ASP A 48 -9.54 15.54 -12.36
CA ASP A 48 -8.09 15.64 -12.23
C ASP A 48 -7.63 16.74 -11.26
N ARG A 49 -8.50 17.69 -10.94
CA ARG A 49 -8.25 18.74 -9.93
C ARG A 49 -8.49 18.27 -8.50
N GLN A 50 -9.11 17.09 -8.33
CA GLN A 50 -9.33 16.52 -7.00
C GLN A 50 -8.01 15.99 -6.42
N PRO A 51 -7.84 16.04 -5.08
CA PRO A 51 -6.69 15.46 -4.41
C PRO A 51 -6.54 13.96 -4.76
N ALA A 52 -5.33 13.56 -5.18
CA ALA A 52 -5.01 12.16 -5.43
C ALA A 52 -4.58 11.40 -4.17
N ARG A 53 -4.35 12.12 -3.05
CA ARG A 53 -3.90 11.53 -1.79
C ARG A 53 -4.93 10.51 -1.28
N PRO A 54 -4.53 9.25 -1.02
CA PRO A 54 -5.40 8.29 -0.35
C PRO A 54 -5.56 8.67 1.13
N ASP A 55 -6.67 8.25 1.76
CA ASP A 55 -6.94 8.49 3.16
C ASP A 55 -6.50 7.32 4.04
N VAL A 56 -6.39 6.11 3.46
CA VAL A 56 -5.78 4.91 4.04
C VAL A 56 -5.20 4.04 2.93
N VAL A 57 -4.14 3.29 3.23
CA VAL A 57 -3.51 2.39 2.25
C VAL A 57 -3.32 1.00 2.82
N MET A 58 -3.54 -0.04 2.00
CA MET A 58 -3.20 -1.43 2.31
C MET A 58 -2.24 -1.99 1.27
N LEU A 59 -1.14 -2.57 1.73
CA LEU A 59 -0.07 -3.15 0.93
C LEU A 59 0.04 -4.65 1.20
N GLY A 60 -0.47 -5.46 0.29
CA GLY A 60 -0.33 -6.92 0.35
C GLY A 60 0.90 -7.39 -0.42
N TYR A 61 1.89 -7.96 0.28
CA TYR A 61 3.15 -8.47 -0.31
C TYR A 61 3.62 -7.62 -1.51
N ALA A 62 3.69 -6.31 -1.28
CA ALA A 62 3.92 -5.31 -2.32
C ALA A 62 5.29 -5.46 -2.96
N PHE A 63 5.31 -5.44 -4.28
CA PHE A 63 6.49 -5.63 -5.10
C PHE A 63 7.28 -4.32 -5.27
N ASN A 64 8.60 -4.41 -5.30
CA ASN A 64 9.50 -3.27 -5.59
C ASN A 64 9.27 -1.98 -4.78
N VAL A 65 8.88 -2.09 -3.53
CA VAL A 65 8.80 -0.90 -2.67
C VAL A 65 10.15 -0.52 -2.08
N VAL A 66 11.13 -1.44 -2.14
CA VAL A 66 12.53 -1.21 -1.75
C VAL A 66 13.47 -1.33 -2.94
N ALA A 67 14.66 -0.73 -2.84
CA ALA A 67 15.68 -0.87 -3.86
C ALA A 67 16.12 -2.33 -4.01
N PRO A 68 16.42 -2.79 -5.25
CA PRO A 68 16.98 -4.13 -5.46
C PRO A 68 18.29 -4.27 -4.69
N ARG A 69 18.46 -5.39 -4.00
CA ARG A 69 19.77 -5.77 -3.46
C ARG A 69 20.69 -6.24 -4.60
N PRO A 70 22.01 -6.09 -4.46
CA PRO A 70 22.96 -6.64 -5.42
C PRO A 70 22.67 -8.12 -5.70
N GLY A 71 22.47 -8.48 -6.98
CA GLY A 71 22.08 -9.83 -7.41
C GLY A 71 20.57 -10.10 -7.52
N GLY A 72 19.70 -9.13 -7.18
CA GLY A 72 18.26 -9.21 -7.40
C GLY A 72 17.89 -8.87 -8.85
N THR A 73 16.97 -9.64 -9.43
CA THR A 73 16.55 -9.53 -10.85
C THR A 73 15.53 -8.42 -11.12
N ILE A 74 15.17 -7.61 -10.13
CA ILE A 74 14.04 -6.70 -10.22
C ILE A 74 14.54 -5.27 -10.33
N ALA A 75 14.39 -4.68 -11.51
CA ALA A 75 14.71 -3.29 -11.77
C ALA A 75 13.72 -2.35 -11.05
N VAL A 76 14.22 -1.43 -10.25
CA VAL A 76 13.47 -0.21 -9.88
C VAL A 76 13.19 0.52 -11.19
N SER A 77 11.98 1.07 -11.37
CA SER A 77 11.70 1.86 -12.57
C SER A 77 12.76 2.96 -12.69
N ALA A 78 13.42 3.01 -13.83
CA ALA A 78 14.52 3.93 -14.10
C ALA A 78 14.11 5.41 -13.99
N GLU A 79 12.80 5.70 -14.02
CA GLU A 79 12.25 7.06 -13.99
C GLU A 79 12.43 7.79 -12.66
N THR A 80 12.70 7.12 -11.57
CA THR A 80 12.67 7.78 -10.26
C THR A 80 13.93 7.63 -9.43
N GLY A 81 14.83 6.71 -9.74
CA GLY A 81 16.12 6.53 -9.06
C GLY A 81 16.07 6.23 -7.56
N ARG A 82 14.89 6.37 -6.94
CA ARG A 82 14.67 6.16 -5.50
C ARG A 82 13.59 5.11 -5.28
N ALA A 83 13.86 4.17 -4.37
CA ALA A 83 12.87 3.22 -3.91
C ALA A 83 11.69 3.94 -3.22
N LEU A 84 10.48 3.35 -3.26
CA LEU A 84 9.29 4.00 -2.71
C LEU A 84 9.38 4.24 -1.20
N HIS A 85 10.02 3.34 -0.45
CA HIS A 85 10.22 3.53 0.99
C HIS A 85 11.11 4.74 1.32
N GLU A 86 12.03 5.14 0.45
CA GLU A 86 12.86 6.34 0.62
C GLU A 86 12.08 7.65 0.40
N ARG A 87 10.86 7.56 -0.14
CA ARG A 87 9.94 8.69 -0.35
C ARG A 87 8.97 8.88 0.80
N VAL A 88 9.02 8.01 1.79
CA VAL A 88 8.17 8.10 2.97
C VAL A 88 8.53 9.37 3.75
N ARG A 89 7.51 10.10 4.15
CA ARG A 89 7.61 11.36 4.88
C ARG A 89 6.45 11.50 5.86
N ALA A 90 6.54 12.40 6.80
CA ALA A 90 5.45 12.73 7.71
C ALA A 90 4.18 13.16 6.95
N GLY A 91 3.01 12.87 7.51
CA GLY A 91 1.72 13.26 6.95
C GLY A 91 1.19 12.36 5.84
N LEU A 92 1.86 11.25 5.50
CA LEU A 92 1.29 10.23 4.62
C LEU A 92 0.08 9.54 5.26
N ALA A 93 -0.72 8.86 4.44
CA ALA A 93 -1.89 8.12 4.91
C ALA A 93 -1.50 6.96 5.83
N PRO A 94 -2.30 6.63 6.86
CA PRO A 94 -2.15 5.41 7.63
C PRO A 94 -2.05 4.20 6.70
N THR A 95 -1.13 3.27 7.00
CA THR A 95 -0.80 2.16 6.10
C THR A 95 -0.82 0.82 6.83
N PHE A 96 -1.59 -0.13 6.30
CA PHE A 96 -1.59 -1.52 6.74
C PHE A 96 -0.77 -2.37 5.77
N LEU A 97 0.05 -3.28 6.30
CA LEU A 97 0.89 -4.16 5.50
C LEU A 97 0.67 -5.62 5.88
N VAL A 98 0.66 -6.49 4.88
CA VAL A 98 0.61 -7.95 5.10
C VAL A 98 1.56 -8.67 4.16
N HIS A 99 2.28 -9.68 4.67
CA HIS A 99 3.24 -10.48 3.91
C HIS A 99 3.40 -11.88 4.51
N ALA A 100 3.87 -12.83 3.71
CA ALA A 100 4.32 -14.13 4.18
C ALA A 100 5.86 -14.19 4.18
N ALA A 101 6.45 -14.73 5.25
CA ALA A 101 7.91 -14.80 5.38
C ALA A 101 8.55 -15.78 4.38
N ASP A 102 7.78 -16.77 3.92
CA ASP A 102 8.17 -17.78 2.92
C ASP A 102 7.92 -17.35 1.47
N ASP A 103 7.55 -16.08 1.22
CA ASP A 103 7.37 -15.55 -0.14
C ASP A 103 8.70 -15.55 -0.90
N ARG A 104 8.78 -16.44 -1.92
CA ARG A 104 9.98 -16.61 -2.75
C ARG A 104 10.00 -15.71 -3.99
N THR A 105 8.88 -15.06 -4.29
CA THR A 105 8.73 -14.15 -5.44
C THR A 105 9.04 -12.71 -5.05
N VAL A 106 8.44 -12.24 -3.96
CA VAL A 106 8.68 -10.90 -3.41
C VAL A 106 9.23 -11.05 -1.99
N PRO A 107 10.50 -10.74 -1.77
CA PRO A 107 11.10 -10.85 -0.43
C PRO A 107 10.34 -10.03 0.61
N VAL A 108 10.08 -10.61 1.78
CA VAL A 108 9.40 -9.96 2.92
C VAL A 108 10.08 -8.64 3.34
N ALA A 109 11.36 -8.47 3.02
CA ALA A 109 12.11 -7.23 3.21
C ALA A 109 11.40 -6.01 2.61
N ASN A 110 10.63 -6.16 1.52
CA ASN A 110 9.84 -5.07 0.94
C ASN A 110 8.86 -4.49 1.97
N SER A 111 8.12 -5.32 2.69
CA SER A 111 7.18 -4.86 3.71
C SER A 111 7.89 -4.39 4.99
N LEU A 112 8.96 -5.05 5.39
CA LEU A 112 9.73 -4.69 6.59
C LEU A 112 10.37 -3.30 6.46
N ASP A 113 11.01 -3.01 5.33
CA ASP A 113 11.70 -1.73 5.11
C ASP A 113 10.70 -0.59 4.89
N MET A 114 9.57 -0.86 4.20
CA MET A 114 8.48 0.12 4.10
C MET A 114 7.88 0.44 5.47
N PHE A 115 7.60 -0.56 6.30
CA PHE A 115 7.09 -0.37 7.65
C PHE A 115 8.05 0.44 8.53
N ARG A 116 9.36 0.14 8.48
CA ARG A 116 10.37 0.93 9.21
C ARG A 116 10.41 2.39 8.78
N ALA A 117 10.31 2.64 7.47
CA ALA A 117 10.28 4.00 6.94
C ALA A 117 9.02 4.76 7.41
N LEU A 118 7.85 4.11 7.39
CA LEU A 118 6.60 4.70 7.90
C LEU A 118 6.71 5.04 9.40
N GLN A 119 7.23 4.11 10.21
CA GLN A 119 7.45 4.36 11.64
C GLN A 119 8.41 5.51 11.89
N ALA A 120 9.54 5.55 11.18
CA ALA A 120 10.53 6.62 11.31
C ALA A 120 9.97 7.99 10.95
N ALA A 121 9.00 8.04 10.02
CA ALA A 121 8.30 9.26 9.64
C ALA A 121 7.10 9.62 10.53
N GLY A 122 6.80 8.83 11.56
CA GLY A 122 5.64 9.03 12.43
C GLY A 122 4.29 8.76 11.76
N VAL A 123 4.28 8.00 10.65
CA VAL A 123 3.05 7.62 9.95
C VAL A 123 2.44 6.41 10.66
N PRO A 124 1.15 6.43 11.04
CA PRO A 124 0.49 5.27 11.62
C PRO A 124 0.59 4.06 10.68
N ALA A 125 1.18 2.98 11.15
CA ALA A 125 1.35 1.77 10.35
C ALA A 125 1.17 0.51 11.19
N GLU A 126 0.61 -0.54 10.58
CA GLU A 126 0.52 -1.87 11.16
C GLU A 126 1.01 -2.90 10.15
N LEU A 127 1.82 -3.87 10.60
CA LEU A 127 2.39 -4.91 9.74
C LEU A 127 2.13 -6.29 10.33
N HIS A 128 1.57 -7.19 9.51
CA HIS A 128 1.43 -8.61 9.81
C HIS A 128 2.35 -9.43 8.90
N VAL A 129 3.24 -10.20 9.51
CA VAL A 129 4.08 -11.17 8.79
C VAL A 129 3.72 -12.56 9.25
N TYR A 130 3.16 -13.36 8.35
CA TYR A 130 2.86 -14.76 8.59
C TYR A 130 4.05 -15.64 8.23
N GLN A 131 4.27 -16.71 8.99
CA GLN A 131 5.37 -17.64 8.72
C GLN A 131 5.26 -18.25 7.32
N GLU A 132 4.04 -18.63 6.94
CA GLU A 132 3.71 -19.30 5.69
C GLU A 132 2.57 -18.60 4.97
N GLY A 133 2.47 -18.79 3.66
CA GLY A 133 1.44 -18.22 2.78
C GLY A 133 1.91 -18.11 1.33
N GLY A 134 3.22 -18.07 1.11
CA GLY A 134 3.81 -17.90 -0.20
C GLY A 134 3.47 -16.55 -0.83
N HIS A 135 3.67 -16.46 -2.16
CA HIS A 135 3.29 -15.27 -2.92
C HIS A 135 1.85 -15.39 -3.43
N GLY A 136 1.12 -14.27 -3.39
CA GLY A 136 -0.18 -14.21 -4.04
C GLY A 136 -1.33 -14.80 -3.22
N PHE A 137 -1.15 -15.01 -1.90
CA PHE A 137 -2.16 -15.69 -1.09
C PHE A 137 -3.50 -14.93 -1.02
N GLY A 138 -3.52 -13.59 -1.04
CA GLY A 138 -4.73 -12.78 -1.09
C GLY A 138 -5.86 -13.31 -0.20
N PHE A 139 -6.94 -13.73 -0.82
CA PHE A 139 -8.12 -14.35 -0.18
C PHE A 139 -8.24 -15.85 -0.49
N SER A 140 -7.19 -16.49 -1.05
CA SER A 140 -7.26 -17.86 -1.58
C SER A 140 -6.87 -18.94 -0.58
N LEU A 141 -6.35 -18.59 0.59
CA LEU A 141 -5.95 -19.58 1.60
C LEU A 141 -7.17 -20.19 2.31
N PRO A 142 -7.06 -21.46 2.75
CA PRO A 142 -8.09 -22.10 3.55
C PRO A 142 -8.42 -21.30 4.82
N PRO A 143 -9.68 -21.36 5.33
CA PRO A 143 -10.11 -20.57 6.48
C PRO A 143 -9.34 -20.84 7.78
N ASP A 144 -8.76 -22.03 7.93
CA ASP A 144 -7.95 -22.46 9.07
C ASP A 144 -6.48 -22.05 8.95
N HIS A 145 -6.05 -21.55 7.79
CA HIS A 145 -4.69 -21.05 7.61
C HIS A 145 -4.50 -19.71 8.32
N PRO A 146 -3.44 -19.54 9.15
CA PRO A 146 -3.25 -18.29 9.91
C PRO A 146 -3.29 -17.02 9.05
N ALA A 147 -2.67 -17.05 7.87
CA ALA A 147 -2.64 -15.89 6.97
C ALA A 147 -3.99 -15.56 6.32
N SER A 148 -5.02 -16.44 6.39
CA SER A 148 -6.37 -16.12 5.93
C SER A 148 -7.07 -15.09 6.82
N ARG A 149 -6.53 -14.83 8.01
CA ARG A 149 -7.10 -13.91 9.01
C ARG A 149 -6.68 -12.45 8.83
N TRP A 150 -5.86 -12.14 7.84
CA TRP A 150 -5.44 -10.75 7.62
C TRP A 150 -6.61 -9.77 7.37
N PRO A 151 -7.74 -10.16 6.73
CA PRO A 151 -8.87 -9.24 6.55
C PRO A 151 -9.50 -8.83 7.87
N ASP A 152 -9.62 -9.78 8.83
CA ASP A 152 -10.16 -9.51 10.17
C ASP A 152 -9.26 -8.48 10.91
N ALA A 153 -7.94 -8.66 10.80
CA ALA A 153 -6.97 -7.73 11.38
C ALA A 153 -7.03 -6.35 10.71
N PHE A 154 -7.17 -6.30 9.39
CA PHE A 154 -7.31 -5.05 8.65
C PHE A 154 -8.60 -4.32 9.02
N GLU A 155 -9.74 -5.02 9.11
CA GLU A 155 -11.01 -4.44 9.55
C GLU A 155 -10.90 -3.87 10.97
N ALA A 156 -10.34 -4.64 11.92
CA ALA A 156 -10.13 -4.19 13.29
C ALA A 156 -9.25 -2.93 13.36
N TRP A 157 -8.21 -2.88 12.52
CA TRP A 157 -7.34 -1.72 12.42
C TRP A 157 -8.07 -0.49 11.86
N LEU A 158 -8.90 -0.64 10.81
CA LEU A 158 -9.72 0.44 10.24
C LEU A 158 -10.72 1.00 11.27
N ARG A 159 -11.36 0.12 12.07
CA ARG A 159 -12.25 0.54 13.15
C ARG A 159 -11.51 1.33 14.22
N ARG A 160 -10.30 0.92 14.60
CA ARG A 160 -9.46 1.65 15.56
C ARG A 160 -9.09 3.05 15.05
N LEU A 161 -8.89 3.21 13.76
CA LEU A 161 -8.66 4.50 13.10
C LEU A 161 -9.94 5.32 12.93
N LYS A 162 -11.11 4.77 13.25
CA LYS A 162 -12.44 5.36 12.98
C LYS A 162 -12.66 5.64 11.48
N PHE A 163 -12.04 4.80 10.64
CA PHE A 163 -12.18 4.89 9.19
C PHE A 163 -13.48 4.23 8.72
N ILE A 164 -13.91 3.18 9.40
CA ILE A 164 -15.19 2.48 9.24
C ILE A 164 -15.87 2.33 10.59
#